data_1a5c65da58157a39f877e747327f55aa
#
_entry.id   1a5c65da58157a39f877e747327f55aa
#
_cell.length_a   1.000
_cell.length_b   1.000
_cell.length_c   1.000
_cell.angle_alpha   90.00
_cell.angle_beta   90.00
_cell.angle_gamma   90.00
#
_symmetry.space_group_name_H-M   'P 1'
#
loop_
_entity.id
_entity.type
_entity.pdbx_description
1 polymer ?
#
loop_
_entity_poly.entity_id
_entity_poly.type
_entity_poly.pdbx_seq_one_letter_code
_entity_poly.pdbx_strand_id
1 'polypeptide(L)'
;AERSLSIASTHALSFTFVPRWMLQTIGHSNISSASLITDSYAECEALLLSGDAVFLICHCRPETKNKLTTRQFISQTIGQDVLVPLSAPDENGGPRWKLDHAMADRPIPQLSYASASGLGRILEEYWLENRSKPALQTQFRSDLAATLLEMVKEGQGVAWVPLSLAERDLKTGQLVRAGGLEFDVPVDITLIRPTTRLSLHAEQFWQKAVNAKSKV
;
A
#
# COMPACT_ATOMS: atom_id res chain seq x y z
N ALA A 1 -19.72 27.75 3.26
CA ALA A 1 -19.66 26.36 3.61
C ALA A 1 -18.19 25.98 3.78
N GLU A 2 -17.76 25.59 4.98
CA GLU A 2 -16.43 25.02 5.21
C GLU A 2 -16.31 23.79 4.29
N ARG A 3 -15.31 23.80 3.41
CA ARG A 3 -15.04 22.62 2.58
C ARG A 3 -14.65 21.48 3.51
N SER A 4 -15.42 20.40 3.46
CA SER A 4 -15.10 19.13 4.11
C SER A 4 -13.66 18.72 3.79
N LEU A 5 -12.93 18.14 4.74
CA LEU A 5 -11.60 17.61 4.56
C LEU A 5 -11.67 16.38 3.68
N SER A 6 -11.43 16.52 2.36
CA SER A 6 -11.46 15.40 1.41
C SER A 6 -10.09 14.74 1.32
N ILE A 7 -10.05 13.45 1.59
CA ILE A 7 -8.84 12.61 1.57
C ILE A 7 -9.06 11.49 0.56
N ALA A 8 -8.20 11.40 -0.44
CA ALA A 8 -8.13 10.24 -1.32
C ALA A 8 -7.16 9.22 -0.73
N SER A 9 -7.49 7.95 -0.80
CA SER A 9 -6.61 6.87 -0.33
C SER A 9 -6.73 5.64 -1.21
N THR A 10 -5.60 4.96 -1.43
CA THR A 10 -5.61 3.69 -2.15
C THR A 10 -6.33 2.60 -1.36
N HIS A 11 -6.92 1.64 -2.07
CA HIS A 11 -7.83 0.62 -1.50
C HIS A 11 -7.30 -0.07 -0.24
N ALA A 12 -6.08 -0.60 -0.26
CA ALA A 12 -5.54 -1.33 0.89
C ALA A 12 -5.46 -0.44 2.14
N LEU A 13 -4.95 0.79 1.99
CA LEU A 13 -4.76 1.73 3.11
C LEU A 13 -6.08 2.25 3.66
N SER A 14 -7.09 2.41 2.82
CA SER A 14 -8.38 2.97 3.24
C SER A 14 -9.06 2.13 4.32
N PHE A 15 -8.70 0.85 4.47
CA PHE A 15 -9.28 0.02 5.51
C PHE A 15 -8.26 -0.60 6.49
N THR A 16 -6.98 -0.74 6.14
CA THR A 16 -5.97 -1.25 7.07
C THR A 16 -5.38 -0.16 7.97
N PHE A 17 -5.10 1.02 7.41
CA PHE A 17 -4.34 2.08 8.07
C PHE A 17 -5.16 3.34 8.36
N VAL A 18 -5.83 3.91 7.36
CA VAL A 18 -6.44 5.25 7.41
C VAL A 18 -7.45 5.41 8.55
N PRO A 19 -8.38 4.49 8.81
CA PRO A 19 -9.39 4.70 9.85
C PRO A 19 -8.77 4.89 11.23
N ARG A 20 -7.84 4.04 11.62
CA ARG A 20 -7.16 4.12 12.92
C ARG A 20 -6.28 5.36 13.01
N TRP A 21 -5.50 5.62 11.95
CA TRP A 21 -4.62 6.78 11.91
C TRP A 21 -5.40 8.10 11.96
N MET A 22 -6.52 8.22 11.25
CA MET A 22 -7.38 9.40 11.31
C MET A 22 -7.91 9.65 12.73
N LEU A 23 -8.43 8.61 13.39
CA LEU A 23 -8.94 8.76 14.78
C LEU A 23 -7.84 9.22 15.73
N GLN A 24 -6.61 8.74 15.56
CA GLN A 24 -5.46 9.18 16.35
C GLN A 24 -5.04 10.62 16.03
N THR A 25 -5.18 11.06 14.77
CA THR A 25 -4.72 12.38 14.31
C THR A 25 -5.72 13.49 14.61
N ILE A 26 -7.00 13.29 14.31
CA ILE A 26 -8.02 14.34 14.44
C ILE A 26 -8.94 14.16 15.66
N GLY A 27 -8.93 12.97 16.26
CA GLY A 27 -9.80 12.63 17.39
C GLY A 27 -11.24 12.30 16.95
N HIS A 28 -11.98 11.62 17.84
CA HIS A 28 -13.33 11.13 17.57
C HIS A 28 -14.35 12.24 17.29
N SER A 29 -14.20 13.40 17.92
CA SER A 29 -15.16 14.52 17.80
C SER A 29 -15.09 15.29 16.48
N ASN A 30 -14.00 15.18 15.74
CA ASN A 30 -13.76 15.97 14.52
C ASN A 30 -13.91 15.17 13.21
N ILE A 31 -14.29 13.90 13.29
CA ILE A 31 -14.38 13.03 12.13
C ILE A 31 -15.53 13.39 11.17
N SER A 32 -16.57 14.05 11.67
CA SER A 32 -17.75 14.45 10.90
C SER A 32 -17.46 15.47 9.78
N SER A 33 -16.32 16.15 9.84
CA SER A 33 -15.88 17.11 8.84
C SER A 33 -14.93 16.53 7.78
N ALA A 34 -14.66 15.22 7.82
CA ALA A 34 -13.77 14.54 6.89
C ALA A 34 -14.54 13.57 5.99
N SER A 35 -14.11 13.46 4.74
CA SER A 35 -14.57 12.46 3.78
C SER A 35 -13.39 11.67 3.22
N LEU A 36 -13.54 10.36 3.11
CA LEU A 36 -12.56 9.46 2.53
C LEU A 36 -13.06 8.95 1.18
N ILE A 37 -12.28 9.20 0.14
CA ILE A 37 -12.52 8.68 -1.21
C ILE A 37 -11.50 7.56 -1.44
N THR A 38 -11.97 6.38 -1.84
CA THR A 38 -11.13 5.21 -2.02
C THR A 38 -11.13 4.79 -3.48
N ASP A 39 -9.94 4.68 -4.08
CA ASP A 39 -9.79 4.27 -5.48
C ASP A 39 -8.38 3.71 -5.77
N SER A 40 -8.10 3.40 -7.04
CA SER A 40 -6.76 3.08 -7.53
C SER A 40 -5.79 4.26 -7.31
N TYR A 41 -4.49 3.98 -7.36
CA TYR A 41 -3.51 5.06 -7.24
C TYR A 41 -3.69 6.16 -8.31
N ALA A 42 -3.94 5.75 -9.56
CA ALA A 42 -4.09 6.68 -10.68
C ALA A 42 -5.30 7.61 -10.50
N GLU A 43 -6.44 7.08 -10.05
CA GLU A 43 -7.63 7.88 -9.79
C GLU A 43 -7.45 8.78 -8.55
N CYS A 44 -6.83 8.28 -7.48
CA CYS A 44 -6.49 9.10 -6.31
C CYS A 44 -5.54 10.25 -6.67
N GLU A 45 -4.56 10.00 -7.53
CA GLU A 45 -3.66 11.03 -8.07
C GLU A 45 -4.44 12.08 -8.88
N ALA A 46 -5.36 11.64 -9.74
CA ALA A 46 -6.21 12.55 -10.53
C ALA A 46 -7.09 13.43 -9.63
N LEU A 47 -7.68 12.88 -8.57
CA LEU A 47 -8.45 13.63 -7.57
C LEU A 47 -7.62 14.69 -6.85
N LEU A 48 -6.36 14.39 -6.53
CA LEU A 48 -5.45 15.36 -5.93
C LEU A 48 -5.07 16.47 -6.91
N LEU A 49 -4.80 16.11 -8.17
CA LEU A 49 -4.43 17.06 -9.23
C LEU A 49 -5.58 17.99 -9.63
N SER A 50 -6.81 17.49 -9.64
CA SER A 50 -8.02 18.31 -9.93
C SER A 50 -8.43 19.19 -8.74
N GLY A 51 -7.95 18.88 -7.52
CA GLY A 51 -8.36 19.54 -6.28
C GLY A 51 -9.69 19.04 -5.70
N ASP A 52 -10.21 17.91 -6.19
CA ASP A 52 -11.39 17.23 -5.63
C ASP A 52 -11.04 16.53 -4.31
N ALA A 53 -9.80 16.08 -4.17
CA ALA A 53 -9.21 15.70 -2.90
C ALA A 53 -8.13 16.71 -2.46
N VAL A 54 -8.10 17.05 -1.18
CA VAL A 54 -7.10 17.94 -0.58
C VAL A 54 -5.84 17.18 -0.19
N PHE A 55 -5.99 15.92 0.17
CA PHE A 55 -4.90 15.04 0.57
C PHE A 55 -4.98 13.71 -0.18
N LEU A 56 -3.82 13.11 -0.40
CA LEU A 56 -3.67 11.73 -0.88
C LEU A 56 -2.86 10.92 0.12
N ILE A 57 -3.36 9.72 0.47
CA ILE A 57 -2.62 8.72 1.26
C ILE A 57 -2.35 7.51 0.35
N CYS A 58 -1.08 7.19 0.15
CA CYS A 58 -0.66 6.08 -0.69
C CYS A 58 0.62 5.42 -0.18
N HIS A 59 0.89 4.21 -0.65
CA HIS A 59 2.20 3.58 -0.50
C HIS A 59 3.20 4.21 -1.46
N CYS A 60 4.42 4.43 -0.96
CA CYS A 60 5.55 4.91 -1.74
C CYS A 60 6.78 4.07 -1.39
N ARG A 61 7.75 4.02 -2.30
CA ARG A 61 9.07 3.45 -1.94
C ARG A 61 9.80 4.40 -1.02
N PRO A 62 10.50 3.86 0.01
CA PRO A 62 11.42 4.67 0.81
C PRO A 62 12.44 5.36 -0.11
N GLU A 63 12.78 6.62 0.21
CA GLU A 63 13.81 7.41 -0.50
C GLU A 63 13.54 7.72 -1.98
N THR A 64 12.48 7.16 -2.57
CA THR A 64 12.11 7.51 -3.95
C THR A 64 11.34 8.83 -3.95
N LYS A 65 11.85 9.81 -4.70
CA LYS A 65 11.08 11.03 -4.97
C LYS A 65 9.82 10.62 -5.75
N ASN A 66 8.68 10.65 -5.09
CA ASN A 66 7.40 10.42 -5.75
C ASN A 66 7.30 11.39 -6.94
N LYS A 67 6.74 10.93 -8.08
CA LYS A 67 6.49 11.79 -9.26
C LYS A 67 5.67 13.03 -8.92
N LEU A 68 4.81 12.93 -7.88
CA LEU A 68 4.09 14.07 -7.31
C LEU A 68 4.97 15.00 -6.46
N THR A 69 6.20 14.58 -6.05
CA THR A 69 7.12 15.45 -5.29
C THR A 69 7.78 16.43 -6.25
N THR A 70 6.98 17.22 -6.91
CA THR A 70 7.37 18.37 -7.72
C THR A 70 7.28 19.64 -6.86
N ARG A 71 7.64 20.80 -7.42
CA ARG A 71 7.43 22.09 -6.74
C ARG A 71 5.96 22.37 -6.34
N GLN A 72 5.01 21.55 -6.82
CA GLN A 72 3.56 21.74 -6.60
C GLN A 72 3.02 20.92 -5.43
N PHE A 73 3.70 19.86 -5.00
CA PHE A 73 3.25 18.97 -3.94
C PHE A 73 4.36 18.74 -2.91
N ILE A 74 3.95 18.59 -1.66
CA ILE A 74 4.80 18.14 -0.56
C ILE A 74 4.26 16.86 0.03
N SER A 75 5.13 16.02 0.53
CA SER A 75 4.78 14.73 1.10
C SER A 75 5.39 14.55 2.49
N GLN A 76 4.70 13.78 3.32
CA GLN A 76 5.15 13.38 4.64
C GLN A 76 4.90 11.90 4.83
N THR A 77 5.92 11.14 5.21
CA THR A 77 5.74 9.75 5.64
C THR A 77 5.00 9.74 6.97
N ILE A 78 3.86 9.06 7.02
CA ILE A 78 2.99 8.96 8.21
C ILE A 78 2.93 7.56 8.80
N GLY A 79 3.53 6.58 8.15
CA GLY A 79 3.63 5.19 8.58
C GLY A 79 4.54 4.39 7.67
N GLN A 80 4.70 3.12 8.00
CA GLN A 80 5.48 2.17 7.22
C GLN A 80 4.74 0.85 7.11
N ASP A 81 4.99 0.11 6.04
CA ASP A 81 4.51 -1.24 5.82
C ASP A 81 5.56 -2.02 5.02
N VAL A 82 5.31 -3.28 4.78
CA VAL A 82 6.19 -4.16 4.00
C VAL A 82 5.32 -4.99 3.06
N LEU A 83 5.67 -5.06 1.79
CA LEU A 83 5.07 -6.03 0.88
C LEU A 83 5.78 -7.37 1.09
N VAL A 84 5.03 -8.37 1.52
CA VAL A 84 5.55 -9.70 1.84
C VAL A 84 5.02 -10.74 0.85
N PRO A 85 5.87 -11.67 0.37
CA PRO A 85 5.42 -12.74 -0.50
C PRO A 85 4.69 -13.80 0.30
N LEU A 86 3.48 -14.14 -0.10
CA LEU A 86 2.61 -15.10 0.59
C LEU A 86 2.22 -16.27 -0.29
N SER A 87 2.04 -17.41 0.35
CA SER A 87 1.54 -18.67 -0.20
C SER A 87 0.50 -19.28 0.72
N ALA A 88 -0.42 -20.06 0.18
CA ALA A 88 -1.18 -21.01 0.98
C ALA A 88 -0.22 -22.03 1.62
N PRO A 89 -0.55 -22.56 2.81
CA PRO A 89 0.22 -23.65 3.40
C PRO A 89 0.04 -24.95 2.61
N ASP A 90 1.05 -25.80 2.64
CA ASP A 90 0.97 -27.20 2.22
C ASP A 90 0.46 -28.10 3.37
N GLU A 91 0.39 -29.41 3.14
CA GLU A 91 -0.07 -30.40 4.13
C GLU A 91 0.80 -30.44 5.41
N ASN A 92 2.04 -29.96 5.35
CA ASN A 92 2.98 -29.91 6.46
C ASN A 92 3.04 -28.53 7.13
N GLY A 93 2.22 -27.56 6.69
CA GLY A 93 2.19 -26.20 7.20
C GLY A 93 3.30 -25.29 6.64
N GLY A 94 4.10 -25.77 5.68
CA GLY A 94 5.06 -24.96 4.93
C GLY A 94 4.39 -24.25 3.72
N PRO A 95 5.10 -23.37 3.03
CA PRO A 95 4.53 -22.72 1.84
C PRO A 95 4.39 -23.72 0.70
N ARG A 96 3.20 -23.78 0.10
CA ARG A 96 2.91 -24.56 -1.10
C ARG A 96 3.82 -24.17 -2.27
N TRP A 97 4.15 -22.88 -2.36
CA TRP A 97 5.05 -22.30 -3.35
C TRP A 97 6.21 -21.60 -2.63
N LYS A 98 7.44 -22.08 -2.83
CA LYS A 98 8.66 -21.52 -2.23
C LYS A 98 9.45 -20.74 -3.27
N LEU A 99 9.74 -19.46 -3.00
CA LEU A 99 10.49 -18.60 -3.90
C LEU A 99 11.92 -19.06 -4.13
N ASP A 100 12.55 -19.65 -3.13
CA ASP A 100 13.91 -20.22 -3.26
C ASP A 100 14.00 -21.39 -4.25
N HIS A 101 12.86 -22.00 -4.59
CA HIS A 101 12.76 -23.08 -5.58
C HIS A 101 12.39 -22.60 -6.99
N ALA A 102 12.26 -21.26 -7.18
CA ALA A 102 11.94 -20.69 -8.48
C ALA A 102 13.11 -20.83 -9.44
N MET A 103 12.92 -21.56 -10.53
CA MET A 103 13.91 -21.74 -11.60
C MET A 103 13.33 -21.30 -12.94
N ALA A 104 14.17 -20.93 -13.89
CA ALA A 104 13.73 -20.46 -15.20
C ALA A 104 12.90 -21.51 -15.97
N ASP A 105 13.21 -22.81 -15.79
CA ASP A 105 12.49 -23.95 -16.35
C ASP A 105 11.28 -24.39 -15.48
N ARG A 106 11.18 -23.86 -14.26
CA ARG A 106 10.14 -24.16 -13.30
C ARG A 106 9.69 -22.90 -12.55
N PRO A 107 9.09 -21.91 -13.27
CA PRO A 107 8.66 -20.67 -12.66
C PRO A 107 7.50 -20.91 -11.69
N ILE A 108 7.46 -20.10 -10.62
CA ILE A 108 6.38 -20.15 -9.63
C ILE A 108 5.17 -19.37 -10.15
N PRO A 109 3.95 -19.90 -9.98
CA PRO A 109 2.72 -19.17 -10.28
C PRO A 109 2.64 -17.86 -9.50
N GLN A 110 2.51 -16.74 -10.21
CA GLN A 110 2.37 -15.41 -9.62
C GLN A 110 0.97 -14.87 -9.82
N LEU A 111 0.41 -14.35 -8.74
CA LEU A 111 -0.78 -13.50 -8.74
C LEU A 111 -0.29 -12.06 -8.69
N SER A 112 -0.35 -11.38 -9.82
CA SER A 112 0.32 -10.10 -10.06
C SER A 112 -0.65 -8.92 -9.95
N TYR A 113 -0.12 -7.75 -9.65
CA TYR A 113 -0.88 -6.52 -9.77
C TYR A 113 -1.11 -6.14 -11.25
N ALA A 114 -2.25 -5.51 -11.53
CA ALA A 114 -2.51 -4.86 -12.80
C ALA A 114 -1.67 -3.57 -12.93
N SER A 115 -1.48 -3.09 -14.16
CA SER A 115 -0.64 -1.92 -14.45
C SER A 115 -1.09 -0.62 -13.80
N ALA A 116 -2.39 -0.48 -13.48
CA ALA A 116 -2.95 0.68 -12.77
C ALA A 116 -2.64 0.69 -11.27
N SER A 117 -2.15 -0.42 -10.71
CA SER A 117 -1.86 -0.53 -9.28
C SER A 117 -0.58 0.20 -8.89
N GLY A 118 -0.66 1.04 -7.87
CA GLY A 118 0.51 1.67 -7.26
C GLY A 118 1.48 0.65 -6.63
N LEU A 119 0.94 -0.41 -6.01
CA LEU A 119 1.75 -1.50 -5.44
C LEU A 119 2.46 -2.31 -6.52
N GLY A 120 1.80 -2.55 -7.65
CA GLY A 120 2.41 -3.21 -8.80
C GLY A 120 3.60 -2.44 -9.33
N ARG A 121 3.46 -1.12 -9.48
CA ARG A 121 4.55 -0.24 -9.91
C ARG A 121 5.72 -0.26 -8.91
N ILE A 122 5.45 -0.21 -7.61
CA ILE A 122 6.48 -0.30 -6.56
C ILE A 122 7.28 -1.60 -6.69
N LEU A 123 6.60 -2.74 -6.88
CA LEU A 123 7.25 -4.04 -7.05
C LEU A 123 8.10 -4.10 -8.31
N GLU A 124 7.60 -3.61 -9.44
CA GLU A 124 8.33 -3.59 -10.71
C GLU A 124 9.61 -2.75 -10.59
N GLU A 125 9.51 -1.55 -10.04
CA GLU A 125 10.66 -0.66 -9.82
C GLU A 125 11.68 -1.32 -8.87
N TYR A 126 11.21 -1.95 -7.78
CA TYR A 126 12.09 -2.63 -6.83
C TYR A 126 12.88 -3.76 -7.49
N TRP A 127 12.22 -4.61 -8.28
CA TRP A 127 12.88 -5.73 -8.96
C TRP A 127 13.84 -5.28 -10.06
N LEU A 128 13.53 -4.20 -10.77
CA LEU A 128 14.43 -3.63 -11.78
C LEU A 128 15.74 -3.14 -11.16
N GLU A 129 15.68 -2.53 -9.98
CA GLU A 129 16.86 -2.03 -9.29
C GLU A 129 17.70 -3.14 -8.64
N ASN A 130 17.04 -4.08 -7.99
CA ASN A 130 17.72 -5.11 -7.19
C ASN A 130 18.14 -6.34 -7.99
N ARG A 131 17.70 -6.49 -9.25
CA ARG A 131 18.04 -7.61 -10.16
C ARG A 131 17.86 -9.02 -9.57
N SER A 132 17.02 -9.14 -8.54
CA SER A 132 16.82 -10.38 -7.77
C SER A 132 15.39 -10.93 -7.91
N LYS A 133 14.71 -10.61 -9.01
CA LYS A 133 13.35 -11.12 -9.25
C LYS A 133 13.41 -12.63 -9.42
N PRO A 134 12.64 -13.40 -8.59
CA PRO A 134 12.54 -14.85 -8.78
C PRO A 134 11.87 -15.18 -10.12
N ALA A 135 12.08 -16.40 -10.61
CA ALA A 135 11.43 -16.88 -11.82
C ALA A 135 9.93 -17.09 -11.56
N LEU A 136 9.11 -16.20 -12.11
CA LEU A 136 7.67 -16.14 -11.87
C LEU A 136 6.90 -16.21 -13.17
N GLN A 137 5.77 -16.92 -13.16
CA GLN A 137 4.82 -16.97 -14.25
C GLN A 137 3.48 -16.40 -13.81
N THR A 138 3.10 -15.26 -14.35
CA THR A 138 1.83 -14.62 -14.01
C THR A 138 0.65 -15.49 -14.46
N GLN A 139 -0.22 -15.87 -13.51
CA GLN A 139 -1.44 -16.65 -13.74
C GLN A 139 -2.70 -15.77 -13.66
N PHE A 140 -2.66 -14.72 -12.86
CA PHE A 140 -3.81 -13.85 -12.59
C PHE A 140 -3.35 -12.42 -12.36
N ARG A 141 -4.19 -11.43 -12.67
CA ARG A 141 -3.94 -10.02 -12.42
C ARG A 141 -5.14 -9.35 -11.76
N SER A 142 -4.86 -8.51 -10.76
CA SER A 142 -5.85 -7.63 -10.13
C SER A 142 -5.16 -6.33 -9.69
N ASP A 143 -5.88 -5.24 -9.64
CA ASP A 143 -5.44 -3.98 -9.04
C ASP A 143 -5.61 -3.98 -7.51
N LEU A 144 -6.43 -4.90 -6.97
CA LEU A 144 -6.75 -4.99 -5.56
C LEU A 144 -5.88 -6.02 -4.82
N ALA A 145 -5.11 -5.58 -3.85
CA ALA A 145 -4.33 -6.45 -2.97
C ALA A 145 -5.21 -7.48 -2.24
N ALA A 146 -6.42 -7.10 -1.83
CA ALA A 146 -7.37 -7.99 -1.17
C ALA A 146 -7.81 -9.16 -2.08
N THR A 147 -8.05 -8.90 -3.37
CA THR A 147 -8.36 -9.96 -4.34
C THR A 147 -7.19 -10.92 -4.50
N LEU A 148 -5.96 -10.39 -4.62
CA LEU A 148 -4.76 -11.23 -4.71
C LEU A 148 -4.60 -12.08 -3.44
N LEU A 149 -4.84 -11.50 -2.26
CA LEU A 149 -4.77 -12.20 -0.97
C LEU A 149 -5.75 -13.39 -0.93
N GLU A 150 -7.01 -13.21 -1.34
CA GLU A 150 -7.98 -14.31 -1.40
C GLU A 150 -7.55 -15.41 -2.39
N MET A 151 -7.03 -15.03 -3.56
CA MET A 151 -6.52 -15.99 -4.54
C MET A 151 -5.30 -16.78 -4.02
N VAL A 152 -4.46 -16.17 -3.18
CA VAL A 152 -3.37 -16.87 -2.48
C VAL A 152 -3.92 -17.91 -1.52
N LYS A 153 -4.97 -17.57 -0.73
CA LYS A 153 -5.64 -18.52 0.18
C LYS A 153 -6.17 -19.75 -0.54
N GLU A 154 -6.69 -19.56 -1.75
CA GLU A 154 -7.12 -20.65 -2.64
C GLU A 154 -5.96 -21.45 -3.27
N GLY A 155 -4.71 -21.13 -2.92
CA GLY A 155 -3.52 -21.85 -3.37
C GLY A 155 -3.16 -21.64 -4.84
N GLN A 156 -3.64 -20.55 -5.47
CA GLN A 156 -3.48 -20.32 -6.90
C GLN A 156 -2.09 -19.77 -7.28
N GLY A 157 -1.26 -19.40 -6.31
CA GLY A 157 0.09 -18.89 -6.54
C GLY A 157 0.60 -18.05 -5.39
N VAL A 158 1.66 -17.29 -5.67
CA VAL A 158 2.29 -16.34 -4.75
C VAL A 158 1.92 -14.92 -5.11
N ALA A 159 1.61 -14.07 -4.11
CA ALA A 159 1.46 -12.64 -4.27
C ALA A 159 2.27 -11.89 -3.20
N TRP A 160 2.74 -10.69 -3.57
CA TRP A 160 3.25 -9.70 -2.62
C TRP A 160 2.11 -8.78 -2.20
N VAL A 161 1.77 -8.79 -0.93
CA VAL A 161 0.72 -7.93 -0.38
C VAL A 161 1.22 -7.20 0.86
N PRO A 162 0.63 -6.06 1.22
CA PRO A 162 0.96 -5.35 2.46
C PRO A 162 0.81 -6.28 3.67
N LEU A 163 1.83 -6.31 4.53
CA LEU A 163 1.80 -7.11 5.75
C LEU A 163 0.62 -6.74 6.64
N SER A 164 0.29 -5.45 6.73
CA SER A 164 -0.89 -4.95 7.46
C SER A 164 -2.21 -5.57 7.00
N LEU A 165 -2.31 -5.94 5.72
CA LEU A 165 -3.49 -6.61 5.16
C LEU A 165 -3.54 -8.10 5.52
N ALA A 166 -2.38 -8.75 5.61
CA ALA A 166 -2.24 -10.22 5.77
C ALA A 166 -1.99 -10.67 7.22
N GLU A 167 -1.81 -9.75 8.16
CA GLU A 167 -1.39 -10.06 9.54
C GLU A 167 -2.25 -11.13 10.22
N ARG A 168 -3.58 -11.04 10.04
CA ARG A 168 -4.52 -12.00 10.63
C ARG A 168 -4.32 -13.39 10.05
N ASP A 169 -4.22 -13.49 8.72
CA ASP A 169 -4.11 -14.77 8.02
C ASP A 169 -2.78 -15.47 8.31
N LEU A 170 -1.70 -14.68 8.45
CA LEU A 170 -0.41 -15.18 8.92
C LEU A 170 -0.47 -15.68 10.36
N LYS A 171 -1.12 -14.94 11.28
CA LYS A 171 -1.26 -15.35 12.69
C LYS A 171 -2.11 -16.61 12.86
N THR A 172 -3.09 -16.82 12.00
CA THR A 172 -3.98 -17.99 12.03
C THR A 172 -3.45 -19.18 11.25
N GLY A 173 -2.35 -19.02 10.51
CA GLY A 173 -1.80 -20.06 9.64
C GLY A 173 -2.59 -20.32 8.35
N GLN A 174 -3.56 -19.47 8.02
CA GLN A 174 -4.25 -19.54 6.72
C GLN A 174 -3.33 -19.18 5.56
N LEU A 175 -2.30 -18.40 5.85
CA LEU A 175 -1.24 -18.04 4.91
C LEU A 175 0.12 -18.21 5.60
N VAL A 176 1.14 -18.46 4.80
CA VAL A 176 2.53 -18.53 5.21
C VAL A 176 3.40 -17.72 4.25
N ARG A 177 4.58 -17.31 4.70
CA ARG A 177 5.54 -16.63 3.83
C ARG A 177 6.05 -17.58 2.75
N ALA A 178 6.08 -17.13 1.51
CA ALA A 178 6.60 -17.89 0.37
C ALA A 178 8.12 -17.86 0.24
N GLY A 179 8.80 -16.98 1.00
CA GLY A 179 10.25 -16.84 1.03
C GLY A 179 10.72 -16.09 2.27
N GLY A 180 12.02 -15.93 2.43
CA GLY A 180 12.65 -15.20 3.52
C GLY A 180 12.51 -13.67 3.41
N LEU A 181 13.18 -12.97 4.33
CA LEU A 181 13.12 -11.50 4.41
C LEU A 181 13.76 -10.80 3.22
N GLU A 182 14.63 -11.49 2.48
CA GLU A 182 15.27 -10.99 1.26
C GLU A 182 14.29 -10.69 0.12
N PHE A 183 13.08 -11.27 0.19
CA PHE A 183 12.00 -11.01 -0.76
C PHE A 183 11.03 -9.93 -0.30
N ASP A 184 11.25 -9.36 0.88
CA ASP A 184 10.42 -8.28 1.41
C ASP A 184 10.71 -6.96 0.69
N VAL A 185 9.65 -6.22 0.42
CA VAL A 185 9.76 -4.89 -0.20
C VAL A 185 9.23 -3.84 0.76
N PRO A 186 10.11 -3.08 1.42
CA PRO A 186 9.68 -2.03 2.34
C PRO A 186 8.96 -0.90 1.60
N VAL A 187 7.91 -0.38 2.20
CA VAL A 187 7.12 0.74 1.68
C VAL A 187 6.81 1.74 2.78
N ASP A 188 6.84 3.02 2.44
CA ASP A 188 6.35 4.09 3.29
C ASP A 188 4.85 4.32 3.01
N ILE A 189 4.10 4.68 4.04
CA ILE A 189 2.76 5.23 3.92
C ILE A 189 2.90 6.73 3.96
N THR A 190 2.51 7.40 2.89
CA THR A 190 2.80 8.81 2.66
C THR A 190 1.52 9.62 2.52
N LEU A 191 1.45 10.74 3.23
CA LEU A 191 0.45 11.78 3.08
C LEU A 191 0.99 12.86 2.15
N ILE A 192 0.24 13.19 1.09
CA ILE A 192 0.63 14.16 0.06
C ILE A 192 -0.41 15.29 0.00
N ARG A 193 0.05 16.52 -0.19
CA ARG A 193 -0.81 17.71 -0.35
C ARG A 193 -0.21 18.70 -1.37
N PRO A 194 -1.02 19.59 -1.95
CA PRO A 194 -0.50 20.73 -2.70
C PRO A 194 0.36 21.65 -1.82
N THR A 195 1.35 22.33 -2.43
CA THR A 195 2.15 23.37 -1.76
C THR A 195 1.39 24.67 -1.54
N THR A 196 0.31 24.87 -2.30
CA THR A 196 -0.58 26.03 -2.16
C THR A 196 -1.22 26.05 -0.77
N ARG A 197 -1.56 27.25 -0.29
CA ARG A 197 -2.24 27.43 0.97
C ARG A 197 -3.62 26.77 0.93
N LEU A 198 -3.89 25.94 1.93
CA LEU A 198 -5.16 25.25 2.12
C LEU A 198 -6.10 26.05 3.05
N SER A 199 -7.30 25.54 3.26
CA SER A 199 -8.20 26.05 4.31
C SER A 199 -7.55 25.92 5.69
N LEU A 200 -7.98 26.74 6.65
CA LEU A 200 -7.45 26.69 8.02
C LEU A 200 -7.57 25.28 8.62
N HIS A 201 -8.70 24.61 8.38
CA HIS A 201 -8.96 23.25 8.87
C HIS A 201 -7.98 22.23 8.25
N ALA A 202 -7.72 22.30 6.95
CA ALA A 202 -6.77 21.42 6.27
C ALA A 202 -5.32 21.67 6.71
N GLU A 203 -4.93 22.94 6.96
CA GLU A 203 -3.61 23.26 7.52
C GLU A 203 -3.45 22.71 8.94
N GLN A 204 -4.47 22.81 9.79
CA GLN A 204 -4.46 22.25 11.13
C GLN A 204 -4.35 20.72 11.12
N PHE A 205 -5.08 20.08 10.19
CA PHE A 205 -4.97 18.63 9.99
C PHE A 205 -3.55 18.21 9.60
N TRP A 206 -2.96 18.89 8.61
CA TRP A 206 -1.58 18.65 8.19
C TRP A 206 -0.58 18.78 9.35
N GLN A 207 -0.68 19.85 10.14
CA GLN A 207 0.20 20.06 11.31
C GLN A 207 0.06 18.93 12.33
N LYS A 208 -1.16 18.47 12.61
CA LYS A 208 -1.39 17.33 13.50
C LYS A 208 -0.78 16.05 12.94
N ALA A 209 -0.96 15.79 11.64
CA ALA A 209 -0.41 14.60 10.97
C ALA A 209 1.14 14.57 11.01
N VAL A 210 1.79 15.71 10.79
CA VAL A 210 3.25 15.86 10.86
C VAL A 210 3.75 15.67 12.30
N ASN A 211 3.09 16.28 13.28
CA ASN A 211 3.50 16.23 14.68
C ASN A 211 3.25 14.86 15.35
N ALA A 212 2.28 14.08 14.87
CA ALA A 212 2.00 12.75 15.40
C ALA A 212 3.18 11.78 15.22
N LYS A 213 4.01 11.97 14.18
CA LYS A 213 5.21 11.17 13.91
C LYS A 213 6.36 11.43 14.89
N SER A 214 6.41 12.59 15.51
CA SER A 214 7.49 12.96 16.45
C SER A 214 7.38 12.25 17.82
N LYS A 215 6.38 11.41 18.03
CA LYS A 215 6.09 10.72 19.31
C LYS A 215 6.24 9.20 19.27
N VAL A 216 6.78 8.63 18.16
CA VAL A 216 7.03 7.18 18.03
C VAL A 216 8.53 6.90 17.98
#